data_ee8676440c7c51e6e1159cfe3d2fef5d
#
_entry.id   ee8676440c7c51e6e1159cfe3d2fef5d
#
_cell.length_a   1.000
_cell.length_b   1.000
_cell.length_c   1.000
_cell.angle_alpha   90.00
_cell.angle_beta   90.00
_cell.angle_gamma   90.00
#
_symmetry.space_group_name_H-M   'P 1'
#
loop_
_entity.id
_entity.type
_entity.pdbx_description
1 polymer ?
#
loop_
_entity_poly.entity_id
_entity_poly.type
_entity_poly.pdbx_seq_one_letter_code
_entity_poly.pdbx_strand_id
1 'polypeptide(L)'
;MYQEQLHRIQQKLSQAKVADKDLEVFGASSHKYHLNPPVSEAEVLAFEKKYGASLPKDYRAFVQTIGDANAQKLDIIAGPYYGLSAFGTQVDDLLYEGSEIYLKAPCALSPDMTKEEWEALSDPLLMSEEDEDDFGDDEEVETTETEEDYIQQCGKVFGGLLPLGSQGCTYYHALVLNGKYAGRIVNVDLDLAQPKFAFETNFLDWYERYLDEVISGQLIDDRPTWFGYHRGELAEVLLTEYEQTNDRKTQTDCLEGVYHKKPPLEPTLLDKIEKLIALNNEDRDFLIEILTQSSYKRAKPYLQDLVTKKPKKIFQYIWWYAQDHCADWVPTVRELLPTINDEETFNFATYLLTETEDFEEDVLPFTDNANPQIRSTAYYTLGKSKKKEQYLDTFIKGLQETDTGVLCTVMQALSEIDDERLLPYYKAIAKRFPEEKDYILSNLECRLASFGLTIEEARK
;
A
#
# COMPACT_ATOMS: atom_id res chain seq x y z
N MET A 1 -25.43 20.26 20.34
CA MET A 1 -24.86 18.95 20.66
C MET A 1 -23.35 18.92 20.29
N TYR A 2 -22.94 19.41 19.12
CA TYR A 2 -21.54 19.33 18.65
C TYR A 2 -20.67 20.56 18.96
N GLN A 3 -21.17 21.61 19.60
CA GLN A 3 -20.47 22.90 19.74
C GLN A 3 -19.10 22.79 20.43
N GLU A 4 -18.99 22.00 21.50
CA GLU A 4 -17.74 21.83 22.23
C GLU A 4 -16.70 21.09 21.38
N GLN A 5 -17.13 20.07 20.65
CA GLN A 5 -16.24 19.32 19.74
C GLN A 5 -15.78 20.18 18.57
N LEU A 6 -16.67 20.91 17.95
CA LEU A 6 -16.33 21.85 16.87
C LEU A 6 -15.34 22.92 17.33
N HIS A 7 -15.52 23.44 18.57
CA HIS A 7 -14.57 24.39 19.14
C HIS A 7 -13.18 23.74 19.35
N ARG A 8 -13.12 22.49 19.85
CA ARG A 8 -11.85 21.77 19.97
C ARG A 8 -11.20 21.55 18.59
N ILE A 9 -11.98 21.15 17.58
CA ILE A 9 -11.49 20.96 16.20
C ILE A 9 -10.87 22.25 15.65
N GLN A 10 -11.52 23.42 15.86
CA GLN A 10 -10.95 24.71 15.44
C GLN A 10 -9.59 25.01 16.10
N GLN A 11 -9.48 24.72 17.40
CA GLN A 11 -8.22 24.88 18.13
C GLN A 11 -7.15 23.91 17.64
N LYS A 12 -7.51 22.62 17.48
CA LYS A 12 -6.62 21.57 17.00
C LYS A 12 -6.14 21.82 15.58
N LEU A 13 -6.97 22.37 14.70
CA LEU A 13 -6.54 22.70 13.34
C LEU A 13 -5.39 23.71 13.33
N SER A 14 -5.45 24.73 14.18
CA SER A 14 -4.37 25.69 14.34
C SER A 14 -3.10 25.04 14.92
N GLN A 15 -3.26 24.10 15.85
CA GLN A 15 -2.15 23.34 16.44
C GLN A 15 -1.53 22.37 15.42
N ALA A 16 -2.35 21.66 14.64
CA ALA A 16 -1.89 20.76 13.58
C ALA A 16 -1.02 21.50 12.54
N LYS A 17 -1.48 22.69 12.10
CA LYS A 17 -0.70 23.54 11.20
C LYS A 17 0.66 23.97 11.77
N VAL A 18 0.77 24.12 13.08
CA VAL A 18 2.04 24.43 13.76
C VAL A 18 2.91 23.19 13.91
N ALA A 19 2.28 22.06 14.25
CA ALA A 19 2.98 20.79 14.41
C ALA A 19 3.61 20.32 13.08
N ASP A 20 2.87 20.43 11.99
CA ASP A 20 3.31 20.08 10.63
C ASP A 20 3.63 21.34 9.80
N LYS A 21 4.47 22.22 10.32
CA LYS A 21 4.87 23.48 9.66
C LYS A 21 5.63 23.26 8.33
N ASP A 22 6.31 22.14 8.20
CA ASP A 22 7.12 21.78 7.04
C ASP A 22 6.32 20.94 6.02
N LEU A 23 5.04 20.65 6.30
CA LEU A 23 4.11 19.89 5.46
C LEU A 23 4.62 18.47 5.12
N GLU A 24 5.12 17.76 6.14
CA GLU A 24 5.62 16.41 6.08
C GLU A 24 4.53 15.34 6.27
N VAL A 25 3.32 15.73 6.67
CA VAL A 25 2.17 14.81 6.64
C VAL A 25 1.81 14.53 5.19
N PHE A 26 1.64 13.24 4.86
CA PHE A 26 1.35 12.83 3.48
C PHE A 26 0.14 13.57 2.91
N GLY A 27 0.35 14.25 1.77
CA GLY A 27 -0.67 15.04 1.08
C GLY A 27 -0.94 16.43 1.65
N ALA A 28 -0.42 16.81 2.83
CA ALA A 28 -0.65 18.10 3.48
C ALA A 28 -0.24 19.31 2.62
N SER A 29 0.71 19.14 1.70
CA SER A 29 1.12 20.18 0.75
C SER A 29 -0.01 20.64 -0.17
N SER A 30 -1.04 19.81 -0.40
CA SER A 30 -2.20 20.12 -1.23
C SER A 30 -3.14 21.12 -0.56
N HIS A 31 -3.42 20.96 0.73
CA HIS A 31 -4.40 21.77 1.46
C HIS A 31 -3.76 22.78 2.44
N LYS A 32 -2.51 22.57 2.89
CA LYS A 32 -1.73 23.45 3.80
C LYS A 32 -2.53 23.89 5.03
N TYR A 33 -3.42 23.03 5.52
CA TYR A 33 -4.35 23.28 6.63
C TYR A 33 -5.27 24.49 6.40
N HIS A 34 -5.57 24.82 5.14
CA HIS A 34 -6.52 25.88 4.81
C HIS A 34 -7.95 25.36 4.81
N LEU A 35 -8.89 26.28 5.09
CA LEU A 35 -10.33 26.04 5.05
C LEU A 35 -11.00 27.09 4.18
N ASN A 36 -12.12 26.75 3.59
CA ASN A 36 -13.07 27.68 3.03
C ASN A 36 -13.98 28.30 4.13
N PRO A 37 -14.71 29.38 3.86
CA PRO A 37 -15.73 29.89 4.79
C PRO A 37 -16.82 28.85 5.10
N PRO A 38 -17.55 28.98 6.22
CA PRO A 38 -18.70 28.12 6.52
C PRO A 38 -19.78 28.15 5.44
N VAL A 39 -20.35 26.97 5.18
CA VAL A 39 -21.48 26.77 4.25
C VAL A 39 -22.76 27.34 4.86
N SER A 40 -23.53 28.10 4.10
CA SER A 40 -24.83 28.63 4.54
C SER A 40 -25.87 27.53 4.60
N GLU A 41 -26.92 27.75 5.45
CA GLU A 41 -28.07 26.85 5.50
C GLU A 41 -28.75 26.70 4.13
N ALA A 42 -28.82 27.79 3.36
CA ALA A 42 -29.41 27.76 2.02
C ALA A 42 -28.66 26.86 1.04
N GLU A 43 -27.34 26.84 1.09
CA GLU A 43 -26.49 25.97 0.26
C GLU A 43 -26.67 24.51 0.66
N VAL A 44 -26.70 24.21 1.97
CA VAL A 44 -26.95 22.83 2.45
C VAL A 44 -28.32 22.35 2.00
N LEU A 45 -29.38 23.15 2.15
CA LEU A 45 -30.72 22.79 1.71
C LEU A 45 -30.83 22.63 0.19
N ALA A 46 -30.07 23.43 -0.57
CA ALA A 46 -30.01 23.30 -2.04
C ALA A 46 -29.35 21.98 -2.44
N PHE A 47 -28.26 21.60 -1.77
CA PHE A 47 -27.59 20.31 -1.98
C PHE A 47 -28.52 19.13 -1.66
N GLU A 48 -29.12 19.13 -0.45
CA GLU A 48 -30.01 18.04 -0.02
C GLU A 48 -31.22 17.90 -0.98
N LYS A 49 -31.74 19.03 -1.46
CA LYS A 49 -32.84 19.04 -2.44
C LYS A 49 -32.40 18.52 -3.82
N LYS A 50 -31.19 18.92 -4.29
CA LYS A 50 -30.66 18.52 -5.59
C LYS A 50 -30.48 17.02 -5.66
N TYR A 51 -29.87 16.43 -4.64
CA TYR A 51 -29.49 15.01 -4.64
C TYR A 51 -30.50 14.10 -3.93
N GLY A 52 -31.52 14.66 -3.29
CA GLY A 52 -32.53 13.88 -2.56
C GLY A 52 -31.99 13.12 -1.35
N ALA A 53 -30.87 13.58 -0.80
CA ALA A 53 -30.19 12.98 0.34
C ALA A 53 -30.06 14.01 1.47
N SER A 54 -30.08 13.56 2.73
CA SER A 54 -29.86 14.42 3.90
C SER A 54 -28.46 14.23 4.45
N LEU A 55 -27.78 15.34 4.79
CA LEU A 55 -26.46 15.26 5.40
C LEU A 55 -26.53 14.70 6.84
N PRO A 56 -25.62 13.83 7.25
CA PRO A 56 -25.41 13.47 8.64
C PRO A 56 -25.20 14.73 9.51
N LYS A 57 -25.82 14.74 10.70
CA LYS A 57 -25.90 15.96 11.53
C LYS A 57 -24.55 16.52 11.96
N ASP A 58 -23.59 15.66 12.19
CA ASP A 58 -22.22 15.98 12.57
C ASP A 58 -21.44 16.61 11.40
N TYR A 59 -21.49 16.01 10.20
CA TYR A 59 -20.91 16.59 8.99
C TYR A 59 -21.57 17.92 8.62
N ARG A 60 -22.91 18.01 8.68
CA ARG A 60 -23.63 19.27 8.49
C ARG A 60 -23.13 20.35 9.46
N ALA A 61 -22.95 20.00 10.74
CA ALA A 61 -22.45 20.94 11.74
C ALA A 61 -20.99 21.37 11.45
N PHE A 62 -20.15 20.47 10.93
CA PHE A 62 -18.80 20.78 10.50
C PHE A 62 -18.80 21.80 9.36
N VAL A 63 -19.44 21.53 8.24
CA VAL A 63 -19.42 22.41 7.06
C VAL A 63 -20.03 23.80 7.37
N GLN A 64 -20.99 23.88 8.27
CA GLN A 64 -21.64 25.13 8.68
C GLN A 64 -20.89 25.93 9.76
N THR A 65 -19.90 25.31 10.44
CA THR A 65 -19.21 25.96 11.57
C THR A 65 -17.71 26.12 11.33
N ILE A 66 -17.06 25.05 10.88
CA ILE A 66 -15.61 25.04 10.63
C ILE A 66 -15.31 25.69 9.28
N GLY A 67 -16.11 25.36 8.28
CA GLY A 67 -16.08 25.96 6.97
C GLY A 67 -15.81 24.95 5.88
N ASP A 68 -16.49 25.13 4.76
CA ASP A 68 -16.26 24.40 3.51
C ASP A 68 -17.01 25.04 2.32
N ALA A 69 -17.47 26.27 2.44
CA ALA A 69 -18.10 26.94 1.31
C ALA A 69 -17.07 27.30 0.23
N ASN A 70 -17.36 26.94 -1.01
CA ASN A 70 -16.51 27.21 -2.18
C ASN A 70 -16.49 28.71 -2.59
N ALA A 71 -16.68 29.62 -1.64
CA ALA A 71 -16.72 31.06 -1.91
C ALA A 71 -15.34 31.66 -2.23
N GLN A 72 -14.25 31.05 -1.78
CA GLN A 72 -12.86 31.50 -2.04
C GLN A 72 -12.08 30.59 -3.00
N LYS A 73 -12.75 29.63 -3.64
CA LYS A 73 -12.21 28.77 -4.69
C LYS A 73 -11.02 27.87 -4.30
N LEU A 74 -10.99 27.41 -3.06
CA LEU A 74 -10.19 26.25 -2.76
C LEU A 74 -11.02 25.01 -3.12
N ASP A 75 -10.53 24.20 -4.02
CA ASP A 75 -11.19 22.94 -4.39
C ASP A 75 -10.97 21.87 -3.30
N ILE A 76 -9.86 22.00 -2.58
CA ILE A 76 -9.43 21.09 -1.51
C ILE A 76 -9.20 21.91 -0.22
N ILE A 77 -9.69 21.40 0.92
CA ILE A 77 -9.51 21.97 2.25
C ILE A 77 -8.79 21.01 3.18
N ALA A 78 -8.41 21.48 4.37
CA ALA A 78 -7.71 20.70 5.38
C ALA A 78 -8.42 19.37 5.72
N GLY A 79 -7.70 18.27 5.63
CA GLY A 79 -8.17 16.93 5.91
C GLY A 79 -7.08 15.87 5.74
N PRO A 80 -7.37 14.61 6.03
CA PRO A 80 -6.43 13.52 5.80
C PRO A 80 -6.03 13.38 4.33
N TYR A 81 -4.85 12.83 4.09
CA TYR A 81 -4.27 12.62 2.77
C TYR A 81 -4.19 13.93 1.99
N TYR A 82 -4.71 13.98 0.77
CA TYR A 82 -4.70 15.19 -0.06
C TYR A 82 -5.72 16.25 0.38
N GLY A 83 -6.51 15.96 1.44
CA GLY A 83 -7.50 16.86 2.02
C GLY A 83 -8.93 16.46 1.72
N LEU A 84 -9.87 17.33 2.12
CA LEU A 84 -11.29 17.16 1.81
C LEU A 84 -11.66 18.02 0.60
N SER A 85 -12.48 17.47 -0.28
CA SER A 85 -13.08 18.19 -1.40
C SER A 85 -14.05 19.25 -0.90
N ALA A 86 -14.04 20.42 -1.53
CA ALA A 86 -14.96 21.50 -1.16
C ALA A 86 -16.42 21.06 -1.26
N PHE A 87 -17.26 21.52 -0.34
CA PHE A 87 -18.65 21.10 -0.24
C PHE A 87 -19.42 21.19 -1.55
N GLY A 88 -19.99 20.09 -1.98
CA GLY A 88 -20.79 20.00 -3.21
C GLY A 88 -19.99 19.99 -4.50
N THR A 89 -18.67 19.89 -4.43
CA THR A 89 -17.78 19.57 -5.56
C THR A 89 -17.44 18.07 -5.56
N GLN A 90 -16.95 17.56 -6.69
CA GLN A 90 -16.46 16.19 -6.82
C GLN A 90 -17.45 15.10 -6.29
N VAL A 91 -18.74 15.38 -6.45
CA VAL A 91 -19.82 14.50 -5.92
C VAL A 91 -19.89 13.19 -6.71
N ASP A 92 -19.40 13.19 -7.92
CA ASP A 92 -19.34 12.10 -8.90
C ASP A 92 -18.00 11.37 -8.95
N ASP A 93 -17.03 11.72 -8.09
CA ASP A 93 -15.69 11.12 -8.12
C ASP A 93 -15.66 9.58 -7.94
N LEU A 94 -16.65 9.00 -7.28
CA LEU A 94 -16.80 7.53 -7.13
C LEU A 94 -17.67 6.90 -8.20
N LEU A 95 -18.33 7.72 -9.01
CA LEU A 95 -19.32 7.31 -9.97
C LEU A 95 -19.13 8.15 -11.22
N TYR A 96 -19.44 7.59 -12.38
CA TYR A 96 -19.36 8.33 -13.64
C TYR A 96 -20.33 9.52 -13.68
N GLU A 97 -20.08 10.46 -14.59
CA GLU A 97 -20.91 11.65 -14.79
C GLU A 97 -22.41 11.28 -14.89
N GLY A 98 -23.22 11.94 -14.09
CA GLY A 98 -24.66 11.68 -14.00
C GLY A 98 -25.06 10.60 -12.99
N SER A 99 -24.13 9.90 -12.39
CA SER A 99 -24.40 8.85 -11.39
C SER A 99 -24.65 9.39 -9.97
N GLU A 100 -24.45 10.67 -9.73
CA GLU A 100 -24.75 11.34 -8.45
C GLU A 100 -26.21 11.18 -8.00
N ILE A 101 -27.13 10.78 -8.91
CA ILE A 101 -28.50 10.43 -8.56
C ILE A 101 -28.61 9.29 -7.55
N TYR A 102 -27.59 8.45 -7.47
CA TYR A 102 -27.52 7.33 -6.52
C TYR A 102 -27.16 7.75 -5.09
N LEU A 103 -26.77 9.01 -4.84
CA LEU A 103 -26.52 9.52 -3.47
C LEU A 103 -27.69 9.32 -2.52
N LYS A 104 -28.93 9.32 -3.03
CA LYS A 104 -30.14 9.05 -2.24
C LYS A 104 -30.34 7.57 -1.91
N ALA A 105 -29.65 6.66 -2.56
CA ALA A 105 -29.76 5.23 -2.31
C ALA A 105 -29.22 4.86 -0.92
N PRO A 106 -29.72 3.81 -0.27
CA PRO A 106 -29.06 3.29 0.93
C PRO A 106 -27.69 2.68 0.55
N CYS A 107 -26.68 2.98 1.37
CA CYS A 107 -25.35 2.38 1.20
C CYS A 107 -25.42 0.86 1.39
N ALA A 108 -24.89 0.12 0.42
CA ALA A 108 -24.82 -1.35 0.46
C ALA A 108 -23.70 -1.87 1.35
N LEU A 109 -22.67 -1.03 1.65
CA LEU A 109 -21.49 -1.42 2.39
C LEU A 109 -21.75 -1.54 3.88
N SER A 110 -21.03 -2.46 4.54
CA SER A 110 -21.07 -2.63 5.98
C SER A 110 -19.67 -2.89 6.56
N PRO A 111 -19.41 -2.50 7.84
CA PRO A 111 -18.14 -2.77 8.53
C PRO A 111 -17.83 -4.26 8.71
N ASP A 112 -18.87 -5.10 8.64
CA ASP A 112 -18.76 -6.54 8.83
C ASP A 112 -18.96 -7.33 7.52
N MET A 113 -18.92 -6.63 6.36
CA MET A 113 -19.01 -7.27 5.05
C MET A 113 -17.87 -8.26 4.86
N THR A 114 -18.21 -9.50 4.51
CA THR A 114 -17.19 -10.52 4.21
C THR A 114 -16.59 -10.29 2.82
N LYS A 115 -15.48 -10.97 2.55
CA LYS A 115 -14.85 -10.92 1.23
C LYS A 115 -15.80 -11.45 0.14
N GLU A 116 -16.48 -12.55 0.44
CA GLU A 116 -17.43 -13.17 -0.49
C GLU A 116 -18.65 -12.27 -0.77
N GLU A 117 -19.15 -11.54 0.24
CA GLU A 117 -20.23 -10.57 0.07
C GLU A 117 -19.77 -9.38 -0.77
N TRP A 118 -18.51 -8.94 -0.61
CA TRP A 118 -17.92 -7.88 -1.40
C TRP A 118 -17.73 -8.31 -2.86
N GLU A 119 -17.11 -9.47 -3.09
CA GLU A 119 -16.91 -10.02 -4.44
C GLU A 119 -18.25 -10.16 -5.16
N ALA A 120 -19.28 -10.73 -4.53
CA ALA A 120 -20.61 -10.85 -5.12
C ALA A 120 -21.27 -9.49 -5.48
N LEU A 121 -20.91 -8.41 -4.78
CA LEU A 121 -21.40 -7.06 -5.05
C LEU A 121 -20.61 -6.38 -6.19
N SER A 122 -19.30 -6.58 -6.25
CA SER A 122 -18.35 -5.89 -7.12
C SER A 122 -18.02 -6.65 -8.42
N ASP A 123 -18.11 -7.98 -8.45
CA ASP A 123 -17.80 -8.80 -9.64
C ASP A 123 -18.47 -8.30 -10.94
N PRO A 124 -19.73 -7.80 -10.94
CA PRO A 124 -20.30 -7.26 -12.15
C PRO A 124 -19.54 -6.06 -12.75
N LEU A 125 -18.77 -5.32 -11.92
CA LEU A 125 -17.93 -4.21 -12.40
C LEU A 125 -16.62 -4.72 -13.01
N LEU A 126 -16.03 -5.79 -12.45
CA LEU A 126 -14.80 -6.39 -12.96
C LEU A 126 -15.01 -7.02 -14.34
N MET A 127 -16.19 -7.64 -14.56
CA MET A 127 -16.49 -8.29 -15.83
C MET A 127 -16.64 -7.30 -17.01
N SER A 128 -16.95 -6.03 -16.72
CA SER A 128 -17.03 -4.98 -17.74
C SER A 128 -15.66 -4.41 -18.15
N GLU A 129 -14.62 -4.56 -17.31
CA GLU A 129 -13.25 -4.07 -17.59
C GLU A 129 -12.41 -5.12 -18.33
N GLU A 130 -12.63 -6.43 -18.10
CA GLU A 130 -11.89 -7.50 -18.77
C GLU A 130 -12.14 -7.55 -20.28
N ASP A 131 -13.29 -7.06 -20.76
CA ASP A 131 -13.63 -7.02 -22.17
C ASP A 131 -12.88 -5.90 -22.96
N GLU A 132 -12.27 -4.91 -22.28
CA GLU A 132 -11.53 -3.81 -22.93
C GLU A 132 -10.04 -4.13 -23.17
N ASP A 133 -9.44 -5.08 -22.43
CA ASP A 133 -8.01 -5.36 -22.48
C ASP A 133 -7.60 -6.50 -23.44
N ASP A 134 -8.54 -7.22 -24.06
CA ASP A 134 -8.25 -8.26 -25.05
C ASP A 134 -8.06 -7.69 -26.47
N PHE A 135 -7.01 -6.91 -26.67
CA PHE A 135 -6.53 -6.46 -28.00
C PHE A 135 -5.85 -7.61 -28.75
N GLY A 136 -6.56 -8.69 -28.97
CA GLY A 136 -6.12 -9.81 -29.80
C GLY A 136 -7.13 -10.12 -30.90
N ASP A 137 -6.84 -9.65 -32.13
CA ASP A 137 -7.47 -9.98 -33.42
C ASP A 137 -8.97 -9.72 -33.62
N ASP A 138 -9.29 -8.65 -34.33
CA ASP A 138 -10.37 -8.39 -35.31
C ASP A 138 -11.73 -9.16 -35.24
N GLU A 139 -12.15 -9.65 -34.09
CA GLU A 139 -13.53 -9.97 -33.83
C GLU A 139 -14.12 -8.89 -32.92
N GLU A 140 -14.95 -7.99 -33.45
CA GLU A 140 -15.80 -7.11 -32.67
C GLU A 140 -16.64 -7.98 -31.71
N VAL A 141 -16.16 -8.19 -30.49
CA VAL A 141 -17.01 -8.69 -29.41
C VAL A 141 -18.00 -7.53 -29.14
N GLU A 142 -19.24 -7.66 -29.65
CA GLU A 142 -20.33 -6.79 -29.25
C GLU A 142 -20.49 -6.93 -27.73
N THR A 143 -19.80 -6.06 -26.95
CA THR A 143 -20.11 -5.88 -25.52
C THR A 143 -21.55 -5.39 -25.47
N THR A 144 -22.45 -6.24 -24.97
CA THR A 144 -23.89 -5.93 -24.88
C THR A 144 -24.19 -4.98 -23.71
N GLU A 145 -23.19 -4.65 -22.87
CA GLU A 145 -23.32 -3.71 -21.77
C GLU A 145 -23.22 -2.28 -22.27
N THR A 146 -24.18 -1.47 -21.86
CA THR A 146 -24.24 -0.03 -22.20
C THR A 146 -23.60 0.77 -21.08
N GLU A 147 -23.11 1.98 -21.39
CA GLU A 147 -22.66 2.95 -20.38
C GLU A 147 -23.69 3.16 -19.24
N GLU A 148 -24.99 3.06 -19.58
CA GLU A 148 -26.09 3.16 -18.61
C GLU A 148 -26.12 1.94 -17.66
N ASP A 149 -25.79 0.73 -18.13
CA ASP A 149 -25.72 -0.48 -17.33
C ASP A 149 -24.53 -0.40 -16.36
N TYR A 150 -23.36 0.07 -16.82
CA TYR A 150 -22.18 0.27 -15.98
C TYR A 150 -22.44 1.30 -14.87
N ILE A 151 -23.00 2.47 -15.20
CA ILE A 151 -23.40 3.50 -14.22
C ILE A 151 -24.38 2.90 -13.18
N GLN A 152 -25.30 2.04 -13.63
CA GLN A 152 -26.24 1.38 -12.74
C GLN A 152 -25.53 0.42 -11.76
N GLN A 153 -24.52 -0.33 -12.21
CA GLN A 153 -23.74 -1.23 -11.36
C GLN A 153 -22.89 -0.42 -10.36
N CYS A 154 -22.18 0.61 -10.81
CA CYS A 154 -21.47 1.54 -9.91
C CYS A 154 -22.40 2.10 -8.84
N GLY A 155 -23.62 2.50 -9.22
CA GLY A 155 -24.62 2.99 -8.29
C GLY A 155 -25.09 1.97 -7.25
N LYS A 156 -25.02 0.67 -7.54
CA LYS A 156 -25.30 -0.40 -6.55
C LYS A 156 -24.15 -0.54 -5.56
N VAL A 157 -22.91 -0.42 -6.02
CA VAL A 157 -21.71 -0.57 -5.19
C VAL A 157 -21.48 0.67 -4.34
N PHE A 158 -21.45 1.85 -4.96
CA PHE A 158 -21.06 3.12 -4.33
C PHE A 158 -22.25 4.03 -3.99
N GLY A 159 -23.48 3.60 -4.22
CA GLY A 159 -24.68 4.37 -3.87
C GLY A 159 -24.74 4.75 -2.39
N GLY A 160 -25.28 5.94 -2.10
CA GLY A 160 -25.36 6.46 -0.73
C GLY A 160 -24.04 6.92 -0.12
N LEU A 161 -22.96 6.99 -0.91
CA LEU A 161 -21.65 7.50 -0.51
C LEU A 161 -21.41 8.89 -1.08
N LEU A 162 -20.99 9.83 -0.23
CA LEU A 162 -20.47 11.13 -0.66
C LEU A 162 -18.95 11.08 -0.62
N PRO A 163 -18.24 11.17 -1.77
CA PRO A 163 -16.80 11.30 -1.77
C PRO A 163 -16.39 12.55 -1.01
N LEU A 164 -15.47 12.40 -0.06
CA LEU A 164 -14.94 13.50 0.72
C LEU A 164 -13.55 13.94 0.27
N GLY A 165 -12.78 13.06 -0.36
CA GLY A 165 -11.46 13.38 -0.86
C GLY A 165 -10.67 12.16 -1.29
N SER A 166 -9.67 12.39 -2.13
CA SER A 166 -8.74 11.36 -2.61
C SER A 166 -7.64 11.05 -1.59
N GLN A 167 -7.25 9.79 -1.54
CA GLN A 167 -6.08 9.33 -0.81
C GLN A 167 -4.87 9.12 -1.74
N GLY A 168 -5.06 9.33 -3.03
CA GLY A 168 -4.11 9.04 -4.10
C GLY A 168 -4.46 7.77 -4.87
N CYS A 169 -3.99 7.67 -6.11
CA CYS A 169 -4.38 6.62 -7.04
C CYS A 169 -5.90 6.48 -7.09
N THR A 170 -6.41 5.28 -6.93
CA THR A 170 -7.83 4.93 -6.99
C THR A 170 -8.54 4.99 -5.63
N TYR A 171 -7.85 5.36 -4.55
CA TYR A 171 -8.38 5.36 -3.19
C TYR A 171 -9.06 6.66 -2.79
N TYR A 172 -10.23 6.53 -2.16
CA TYR A 172 -11.03 7.64 -1.65
C TYR A 172 -11.49 7.38 -0.22
N HIS A 173 -11.72 8.45 0.55
CA HIS A 173 -12.53 8.38 1.74
C HIS A 173 -13.90 9.03 1.46
N ALA A 174 -14.94 8.32 1.84
CA ALA A 174 -16.32 8.70 1.56
C ALA A 174 -17.18 8.70 2.84
N LEU A 175 -18.17 9.58 2.88
CA LEU A 175 -19.16 9.67 3.93
C LEU A 175 -20.40 8.88 3.54
N VAL A 176 -20.82 7.96 4.39
CA VAL A 176 -22.10 7.27 4.23
C VAL A 176 -23.26 8.25 4.52
N LEU A 177 -24.06 8.55 3.49
CA LEU A 177 -25.22 9.45 3.63
C LEU A 177 -26.46 8.73 4.13
N ASN A 178 -26.71 7.51 3.64
CA ASN A 178 -27.98 6.81 3.85
C ASN A 178 -27.74 5.36 4.29
N GLY A 179 -28.71 4.79 5.02
CA GLY A 179 -28.66 3.42 5.48
C GLY A 179 -28.25 3.29 6.95
N LYS A 180 -27.92 2.07 7.35
CA LYS A 180 -27.63 1.70 8.75
C LYS A 180 -26.41 2.43 9.32
N TYR A 181 -25.45 2.74 8.49
CA TYR A 181 -24.15 3.29 8.87
C TYR A 181 -23.99 4.76 8.49
N ALA A 182 -25.11 5.47 8.24
CA ALA A 182 -25.09 6.89 7.92
C ALA A 182 -24.29 7.72 8.94
N GLY A 183 -23.41 8.59 8.46
CA GLY A 183 -22.49 9.40 9.25
C GLY A 183 -21.10 8.79 9.44
N ARG A 184 -20.88 7.51 9.11
CA ARG A 184 -19.56 6.90 9.17
C ARG A 184 -18.72 7.17 7.92
N ILE A 185 -17.42 7.10 8.10
CA ILE A 185 -16.45 7.17 6.99
C ILE A 185 -16.10 5.77 6.54
N VAL A 186 -16.02 5.58 5.24
CA VAL A 186 -15.54 4.35 4.58
C VAL A 186 -14.44 4.71 3.57
N ASN A 187 -13.36 3.94 3.61
CA ASN A 187 -12.31 4.00 2.60
C ASN A 187 -12.71 3.03 1.48
N VAL A 188 -12.69 3.50 0.26
CA VAL A 188 -13.05 2.75 -0.94
C VAL A 188 -11.93 2.83 -1.97
N ASP A 189 -11.87 1.84 -2.82
CA ASP A 189 -10.90 1.73 -3.91
C ASP A 189 -11.68 1.54 -5.21
N LEU A 190 -11.38 2.31 -6.23
CA LEU A 190 -11.99 2.17 -7.54
C LEU A 190 -11.47 0.94 -8.30
N ASP A 191 -10.29 0.40 -7.93
CA ASP A 191 -9.81 -0.91 -8.40
C ASP A 191 -10.47 -2.08 -7.62
N LEU A 192 -11.56 -1.79 -6.91
CA LEU A 192 -12.43 -2.77 -6.26
C LEU A 192 -11.77 -3.60 -5.15
N ALA A 193 -10.73 -3.10 -4.48
CA ALA A 193 -10.32 -3.68 -3.21
C ALA A 193 -11.43 -3.55 -2.16
N GLN A 194 -11.53 -4.53 -1.27
CA GLN A 194 -12.61 -4.56 -0.26
C GLN A 194 -12.64 -3.27 0.58
N PRO A 195 -13.79 -2.57 0.67
CA PRO A 195 -13.92 -1.32 1.41
C PRO A 195 -13.63 -1.50 2.90
N LYS A 196 -13.01 -0.51 3.52
CA LYS A 196 -12.71 -0.52 4.94
C LYS A 196 -13.32 0.69 5.67
N PHE A 197 -14.27 0.44 6.56
CA PHE A 197 -14.83 1.49 7.42
C PHE A 197 -13.78 1.98 8.42
N ALA A 198 -13.70 3.31 8.60
CA ALA A 198 -12.97 3.88 9.71
C ALA A 198 -13.57 3.41 11.05
N PHE A 199 -12.76 3.33 12.10
CA PHE A 199 -13.20 2.82 13.40
C PHE A 199 -14.11 3.80 14.13
N GLU A 200 -13.99 5.09 13.84
CA GLU A 200 -14.82 6.15 14.39
C GLU A 200 -16.26 6.00 13.90
N THR A 201 -17.20 6.34 14.80
CA THR A 201 -18.63 6.13 14.55
C THR A 201 -19.28 7.28 13.78
N ASN A 202 -18.58 8.40 13.60
CA ASN A 202 -19.07 9.59 12.92
C ASN A 202 -17.91 10.42 12.34
N PHE A 203 -18.26 11.36 11.47
CA PHE A 203 -17.30 12.24 10.79
C PHE A 203 -16.46 13.09 11.75
N LEU A 204 -17.09 13.70 12.79
CA LEU A 204 -16.37 14.60 13.68
C LEU A 204 -15.31 13.88 14.51
N ASP A 205 -15.58 12.66 14.99
CA ASP A 205 -14.62 11.86 15.73
C ASP A 205 -13.45 11.47 14.82
N TRP A 206 -13.73 11.08 13.58
CA TRP A 206 -12.71 10.76 12.56
C TRP A 206 -11.83 11.98 12.24
N TYR A 207 -12.43 13.14 12.04
CA TYR A 207 -11.69 14.36 11.73
C TYR A 207 -10.89 14.87 12.93
N GLU A 208 -11.45 14.79 14.14
CA GLU A 208 -10.75 15.18 15.37
C GLU A 208 -9.54 14.26 15.62
N ARG A 209 -9.67 12.93 15.39
CA ARG A 209 -8.56 11.98 15.44
C ARG A 209 -7.43 12.34 14.45
N TYR A 210 -7.77 12.69 13.22
CA TYR A 210 -6.77 13.13 12.24
C TYR A 210 -5.91 14.27 12.80
N LEU A 211 -6.56 15.28 13.37
CA LEU A 211 -5.85 16.41 13.97
C LEU A 211 -4.99 15.99 15.17
N ASP A 212 -5.48 15.11 16.01
CA ASP A 212 -4.74 14.59 17.17
C ASP A 212 -3.49 13.81 16.72
N GLU A 213 -3.59 13.00 15.69
CA GLU A 213 -2.46 12.23 15.14
C GLU A 213 -1.43 13.14 14.43
N VAL A 214 -1.85 14.23 13.80
CA VAL A 214 -0.94 15.27 13.30
C VAL A 214 -0.22 15.98 14.47
N ILE A 215 -0.97 16.44 15.46
CA ILE A 215 -0.42 17.20 16.61
C ILE A 215 0.55 16.36 17.41
N SER A 216 0.26 15.07 17.59
CA SER A 216 1.18 14.14 18.28
C SER A 216 2.40 13.74 17.46
N GLY A 217 2.45 14.09 16.17
CA GLY A 217 3.51 13.70 15.24
C GLY A 217 3.35 12.27 14.70
N GLN A 218 2.26 11.58 15.01
CA GLN A 218 2.01 10.21 14.56
C GLN A 218 1.92 10.12 13.03
N LEU A 219 1.35 11.14 12.37
CA LEU A 219 1.21 11.21 10.92
C LEU A 219 2.33 12.01 10.22
N ILE A 220 3.26 12.61 10.97
CA ILE A 220 4.38 13.37 10.37
C ILE A 220 5.41 12.37 9.85
N ASP A 221 5.23 11.96 8.61
CA ASP A 221 6.08 11.05 7.85
C ASP A 221 5.85 11.35 6.36
N ASP A 222 6.86 11.19 5.53
CA ASP A 222 6.79 11.35 4.07
C ASP A 222 6.13 10.16 3.35
N ARG A 223 5.71 9.14 4.10
CA ARG A 223 5.08 7.93 3.59
C ARG A 223 3.59 7.88 3.90
N PRO A 224 2.77 7.21 3.07
CA PRO A 224 1.38 6.96 3.40
C PRO A 224 1.25 6.22 4.73
N THR A 225 0.51 6.81 5.69
CA THR A 225 0.36 6.25 7.04
C THR A 225 -0.88 5.35 7.18
N TRP A 226 -1.69 5.21 6.13
CA TRP A 226 -2.94 4.46 6.13
C TRP A 226 -3.91 4.92 7.23
N PHE A 227 -4.02 6.24 7.43
CA PHE A 227 -4.96 6.84 8.36
C PHE A 227 -6.39 6.36 8.10
N GLY A 228 -7.11 5.97 9.16
CA GLY A 228 -8.48 5.48 9.08
C GLY A 228 -8.62 3.97 8.82
N TYR A 229 -7.53 3.27 8.44
CA TYR A 229 -7.55 1.83 8.19
C TYR A 229 -7.29 0.98 9.44
N HIS A 230 -6.82 1.56 10.52
CA HIS A 230 -6.53 0.90 11.79
C HIS A 230 -7.02 1.74 12.97
N ARG A 231 -7.07 1.14 14.15
CA ARG A 231 -7.51 1.79 15.39
C ARG A 231 -6.53 2.89 15.82
N GLY A 232 -7.09 4.05 16.25
CA GLY A 232 -6.31 5.26 16.59
C GLY A 232 -6.00 5.44 18.06
N GLU A 233 -6.60 4.66 18.97
CA GLU A 233 -6.43 4.81 20.42
C GLU A 233 -4.95 4.64 20.83
N LEU A 234 -4.61 5.11 22.02
CA LEU A 234 -3.27 4.96 22.57
C LEU A 234 -2.89 3.47 22.68
N ALA A 235 -1.64 3.14 22.38
CA ALA A 235 -1.15 1.75 22.41
C ALA A 235 -1.40 1.06 23.76
N GLU A 236 -1.36 1.78 24.88
CA GLU A 236 -1.69 1.25 26.21
C GLU A 236 -3.16 0.81 26.31
N VAL A 237 -4.08 1.60 25.74
CA VAL A 237 -5.52 1.29 25.71
C VAL A 237 -5.74 0.04 24.85
N LEU A 238 -5.16 0.01 23.66
CA LEU A 238 -5.29 -1.11 22.73
C LEU A 238 -4.73 -2.42 23.32
N LEU A 239 -3.55 -2.41 23.91
CA LEU A 239 -2.98 -3.58 24.57
C LEU A 239 -3.78 -4.01 25.80
N THR A 240 -4.43 -3.09 26.50
CA THR A 240 -5.30 -3.42 27.63
C THR A 240 -6.59 -4.10 27.17
N GLU A 241 -7.20 -3.59 26.11
CA GLU A 241 -8.38 -4.19 25.52
C GLU A 241 -8.07 -5.56 24.90
N TYR A 242 -6.93 -5.70 24.22
CA TYR A 242 -6.44 -6.99 23.71
C TYR A 242 -6.41 -8.08 24.81
N GLU A 243 -5.91 -7.73 26.00
CA GLU A 243 -5.86 -8.67 27.12
C GLU A 243 -7.24 -8.99 27.72
N GLN A 244 -8.20 -8.09 27.62
CA GLN A 244 -9.51 -8.19 28.27
C GLN A 244 -10.59 -8.81 27.38
N THR A 245 -10.41 -8.74 26.05
CA THR A 245 -11.40 -9.28 25.11
C THR A 245 -11.09 -10.74 24.74
N ASN A 246 -12.14 -11.52 24.49
CA ASN A 246 -12.05 -12.84 23.85
C ASN A 246 -12.52 -12.83 22.39
N ASP A 247 -12.93 -11.67 21.89
CA ASP A 247 -13.31 -11.50 20.49
C ASP A 247 -12.06 -11.40 19.62
N ARG A 248 -11.89 -12.36 18.73
CA ARG A 248 -10.70 -12.50 17.90
C ARG A 248 -10.49 -11.30 16.96
N LYS A 249 -11.58 -10.79 16.37
CA LYS A 249 -11.52 -9.62 15.50
C LYS A 249 -11.01 -8.41 16.28
N THR A 250 -11.58 -8.13 17.45
CA THR A 250 -11.15 -7.04 18.33
C THR A 250 -9.68 -7.19 18.74
N GLN A 251 -9.22 -8.41 19.03
CA GLN A 251 -7.80 -8.67 19.35
C GLN A 251 -6.89 -8.29 18.17
N THR A 252 -7.24 -8.73 16.97
CA THR A 252 -6.48 -8.40 15.75
C THR A 252 -6.47 -6.89 15.51
N ASP A 253 -7.64 -6.23 15.55
CA ASP A 253 -7.76 -4.78 15.37
C ASP A 253 -6.93 -4.00 16.41
N CYS A 254 -6.83 -4.48 17.66
CA CYS A 254 -6.00 -3.88 18.70
C CYS A 254 -4.50 -3.98 18.35
N LEU A 255 -4.03 -5.16 17.96
CA LEU A 255 -2.62 -5.35 17.61
C LEU A 255 -2.22 -4.60 16.34
N GLU A 256 -3.08 -4.59 15.32
CA GLU A 256 -2.89 -3.75 14.13
C GLU A 256 -2.79 -2.27 14.50
N GLY A 257 -3.66 -1.79 15.41
CA GLY A 257 -3.59 -0.43 15.92
C GLY A 257 -2.28 -0.12 16.63
N VAL A 258 -1.72 -1.07 17.40
CA VAL A 258 -0.41 -0.92 18.05
C VAL A 258 0.72 -0.96 17.02
N TYR A 259 0.66 -1.85 16.04
CA TYR A 259 1.65 -1.99 14.96
C TYR A 259 1.82 -0.70 14.16
N HIS A 260 0.73 0.02 13.91
CA HIS A 260 0.75 1.28 13.18
C HIS A 260 1.14 2.51 14.03
N LYS A 261 1.44 2.35 15.31
CA LYS A 261 2.01 3.45 16.09
C LYS A 261 3.44 3.74 15.67
N LYS A 262 3.77 5.04 15.61
CA LYS A 262 5.13 5.47 15.26
C LYS A 262 6.13 4.96 16.31
N PRO A 263 7.16 4.20 15.90
CA PRO A 263 8.16 3.71 16.85
C PRO A 263 9.14 4.83 17.28
N PRO A 264 9.86 4.65 18.41
CA PRO A 264 9.74 3.52 19.34
C PRO A 264 8.56 3.67 20.30
N LEU A 265 7.98 2.53 20.69
CA LEU A 265 7.01 2.49 21.78
C LEU A 265 7.68 2.71 23.14
N GLU A 266 6.93 3.22 24.11
CA GLU A 266 7.39 3.44 25.46
C GLU A 266 7.90 2.12 26.12
N PRO A 267 8.97 2.17 26.96
CA PRO A 267 9.55 0.95 27.56
C PRO A 267 8.54 0.09 28.33
N THR A 268 7.58 0.70 29.00
CA THR A 268 6.52 0.00 29.75
C THR A 268 5.58 -0.80 28.84
N LEU A 269 5.33 -0.32 27.62
CA LEU A 269 4.56 -1.03 26.61
C LEU A 269 5.36 -2.21 26.05
N LEU A 270 6.66 -2.02 25.83
CA LEU A 270 7.55 -3.11 25.41
C LEU A 270 7.61 -4.23 26.46
N ASP A 271 7.64 -3.89 27.76
CA ASP A 271 7.56 -4.88 28.85
C ASP A 271 6.25 -5.67 28.82
N LYS A 272 5.15 -5.00 28.44
CA LYS A 272 3.83 -5.64 28.29
C LYS A 272 3.81 -6.57 27.09
N ILE A 273 4.34 -6.14 25.94
CA ILE A 273 4.46 -6.95 24.73
C ILE A 273 5.31 -8.22 24.99
N GLU A 274 6.43 -8.11 25.67
CA GLU A 274 7.27 -9.27 26.02
C GLU A 274 6.54 -10.27 26.93
N LYS A 275 5.71 -9.79 27.87
CA LYS A 275 4.87 -10.68 28.69
C LYS A 275 3.84 -11.42 27.82
N LEU A 276 3.24 -10.74 26.84
CA LEU A 276 2.30 -11.36 25.90
C LEU A 276 2.99 -12.38 24.99
N ILE A 277 4.20 -12.09 24.51
CA ILE A 277 5.03 -13.04 23.74
C ILE A 277 5.30 -14.31 24.56
N ALA A 278 5.55 -14.17 25.88
CA ALA A 278 5.83 -15.29 26.76
C ALA A 278 4.62 -16.22 26.97
N LEU A 279 3.38 -15.75 26.72
CA LEU A 279 2.18 -16.61 26.76
C LEU A 279 2.11 -17.59 25.59
N ASN A 280 2.94 -17.40 24.57
CA ASN A 280 3.08 -18.28 23.40
C ASN A 280 1.75 -18.62 22.71
N ASN A 281 0.88 -17.62 22.57
CA ASN A 281 -0.40 -17.70 21.87
C ASN A 281 -0.22 -17.58 20.34
N GLU A 282 -1.32 -17.61 19.60
CA GLU A 282 -1.33 -17.51 18.14
C GLU A 282 -0.80 -16.17 17.60
N ASP A 283 -0.82 -15.08 18.40
CA ASP A 283 -0.34 -13.76 18.03
C ASP A 283 1.16 -13.55 18.31
N ARG A 284 1.85 -14.59 18.84
CA ARG A 284 3.25 -14.47 19.23
C ARG A 284 4.14 -13.91 18.13
N ASP A 285 3.97 -14.33 16.92
CA ASP A 285 4.78 -13.86 15.79
C ASP A 285 4.55 -12.37 15.51
N PHE A 286 3.29 -11.93 15.53
CA PHE A 286 2.95 -10.53 15.29
C PHE A 286 3.41 -9.62 16.44
N LEU A 287 3.32 -10.11 17.67
CA LEU A 287 3.89 -9.41 18.83
C LEU A 287 5.42 -9.26 18.73
N ILE A 288 6.13 -10.28 18.20
CA ILE A 288 7.57 -10.19 17.94
C ILE A 288 7.86 -9.19 16.81
N GLU A 289 7.03 -9.12 15.80
CA GLU A 289 7.13 -8.11 14.73
C GLU A 289 7.02 -6.69 15.29
N ILE A 290 5.97 -6.40 16.07
CA ILE A 290 5.77 -5.12 16.75
C ILE A 290 6.99 -4.78 17.65
N LEU A 291 7.50 -5.78 18.38
CA LEU A 291 8.68 -5.60 19.21
C LEU A 291 9.93 -5.29 18.39
N THR A 292 10.09 -5.95 17.22
CA THR A 292 11.22 -5.72 16.32
C THR A 292 11.22 -4.31 15.76
N GLN A 293 10.05 -3.85 15.29
CA GLN A 293 9.86 -2.50 14.78
C GLN A 293 10.21 -1.44 15.83
N SER A 294 9.86 -1.68 17.09
CA SER A 294 10.08 -0.72 18.18
C SER A 294 11.44 -0.85 18.86
N SER A 295 12.00 -2.05 18.95
CA SER A 295 13.26 -2.29 19.63
C SER A 295 13.92 -3.60 19.21
N TYR A 296 14.72 -3.56 18.15
CA TYR A 296 15.50 -4.72 17.69
C TYR A 296 16.30 -5.39 18.83
N LYS A 297 16.92 -4.60 19.71
CA LYS A 297 17.70 -5.13 20.82
C LYS A 297 16.89 -6.06 21.73
N ARG A 298 15.63 -5.72 22.00
CA ARG A 298 14.74 -6.54 22.82
C ARG A 298 14.18 -7.73 22.02
N ALA A 299 13.94 -7.54 20.74
CA ALA A 299 13.40 -8.59 19.85
C ALA A 299 14.44 -9.67 19.51
N LYS A 300 15.73 -9.33 19.42
CA LYS A 300 16.81 -10.22 18.94
C LYS A 300 16.77 -11.64 19.52
N PRO A 301 16.60 -11.87 20.85
CA PRO A 301 16.53 -13.23 21.41
C PRO A 301 15.37 -14.05 20.85
N TYR A 302 14.21 -13.44 20.62
CA TYR A 302 13.03 -14.10 20.07
C TYR A 302 13.20 -14.41 18.58
N LEU A 303 13.83 -13.51 17.83
CA LEU A 303 14.16 -13.71 16.42
C LEU A 303 15.14 -14.89 16.26
N GLN A 304 16.16 -14.99 17.12
CA GLN A 304 17.13 -16.09 17.13
C GLN A 304 16.47 -17.45 17.43
N ASP A 305 15.47 -17.49 18.33
CA ASP A 305 14.73 -18.72 18.64
C ASP A 305 13.84 -19.20 17.45
N LEU A 306 13.40 -18.27 16.60
CA LEU A 306 12.46 -18.56 15.52
C LEU A 306 13.11 -18.74 14.16
N VAL A 307 14.32 -18.21 13.91
CA VAL A 307 14.87 -18.11 12.55
C VAL A 307 15.01 -19.46 11.84
N THR A 308 15.34 -20.53 12.55
CA THR A 308 15.46 -21.87 11.96
C THR A 308 14.10 -22.49 11.59
N LYS A 309 13.02 -22.05 12.24
CA LYS A 309 11.65 -22.54 12.01
C LYS A 309 10.88 -21.71 10.99
N LYS A 310 11.16 -20.41 10.95
CA LYS A 310 10.44 -19.41 10.15
C LYS A 310 11.43 -18.42 9.49
N PRO A 311 12.42 -18.90 8.70
CA PRO A 311 13.49 -18.05 8.18
C PRO A 311 12.94 -16.86 7.36
N LYS A 312 11.98 -17.08 6.47
CA LYS A 312 11.34 -16.03 5.68
C LYS A 312 10.88 -14.86 6.56
N LYS A 313 10.05 -15.15 7.56
CA LYS A 313 9.47 -14.14 8.45
C LYS A 313 10.55 -13.34 9.18
N ILE A 314 11.57 -14.03 9.70
CA ILE A 314 12.64 -13.38 10.47
C ILE A 314 13.51 -12.51 9.56
N PHE A 315 13.86 -12.99 8.36
CA PHE A 315 14.61 -12.18 7.39
C PHE A 315 13.84 -10.95 6.94
N GLN A 316 12.52 -11.08 6.74
CA GLN A 316 11.62 -9.95 6.47
C GLN A 316 11.65 -8.91 7.61
N TYR A 317 11.49 -9.34 8.85
CA TYR A 317 11.48 -8.43 10.01
C TYR A 317 12.80 -7.69 10.17
N ILE A 318 13.93 -8.37 9.94
CA ILE A 318 15.26 -7.75 9.99
C ILE A 318 15.39 -6.72 8.86
N TRP A 319 15.03 -7.09 7.64
CA TRP A 319 15.09 -6.21 6.49
C TRP A 319 14.20 -4.98 6.63
N TRP A 320 12.97 -5.14 7.12
CA TRP A 320 12.04 -4.04 7.22
C TRP A 320 12.29 -3.10 8.41
N TYR A 321 12.73 -3.63 9.55
CA TYR A 321 12.75 -2.87 10.81
C TYR A 321 14.12 -2.76 11.45
N ALA A 322 15.12 -3.51 11.00
CA ALA A 322 16.42 -3.59 11.64
C ALA A 322 17.56 -3.71 10.61
N GLN A 323 17.46 -2.97 9.50
CA GLN A 323 18.39 -3.05 8.37
C GLN A 323 19.85 -2.79 8.80
N ASP A 324 20.07 -1.82 9.70
CA ASP A 324 21.40 -1.54 10.29
C ASP A 324 22.05 -2.74 11.01
N HIS A 325 21.27 -3.80 11.25
CA HIS A 325 21.69 -5.01 11.94
C HIS A 325 21.77 -6.25 11.03
N CYS A 326 21.63 -6.10 9.73
CA CYS A 326 21.71 -7.23 8.77
C CYS A 326 23.03 -8.00 8.92
N ALA A 327 24.14 -7.32 9.17
CA ALA A 327 25.44 -7.94 9.39
C ALA A 327 25.46 -8.96 10.54
N ASP A 328 24.66 -8.78 11.58
CA ASP A 328 24.54 -9.71 12.71
C ASP A 328 23.98 -11.08 12.28
N TRP A 329 23.26 -11.12 11.15
CA TRP A 329 22.52 -12.29 10.68
C TRP A 329 23.19 -13.03 9.53
N VAL A 330 24.21 -12.45 8.91
CA VAL A 330 24.95 -13.09 7.79
C VAL A 330 25.42 -14.50 8.13
N PRO A 331 26.02 -14.80 9.31
CA PRO A 331 26.38 -16.18 9.62
C PRO A 331 25.18 -17.13 9.65
N THR A 332 24.05 -16.71 10.18
CA THR A 332 22.82 -17.51 10.22
C THR A 332 22.21 -17.68 8.81
N VAL A 333 22.24 -16.63 7.99
CA VAL A 333 21.80 -16.70 6.60
C VAL A 333 22.64 -17.74 5.84
N ARG A 334 23.97 -17.67 5.94
CA ARG A 334 24.91 -18.62 5.30
C ARG A 334 24.65 -20.06 5.73
N GLU A 335 24.37 -20.29 7.01
CA GLU A 335 24.03 -21.62 7.52
C GLU A 335 22.73 -22.17 6.92
N LEU A 336 21.69 -21.30 6.78
CA LEU A 336 20.37 -21.70 6.31
C LEU A 336 20.26 -21.74 4.77
N LEU A 337 21.07 -20.98 4.05
CA LEU A 337 21.01 -20.81 2.61
C LEU A 337 20.89 -22.16 1.84
N PRO A 338 21.69 -23.20 2.14
CA PRO A 338 21.59 -24.49 1.43
C PRO A 338 20.26 -25.22 1.63
N THR A 339 19.45 -24.81 2.60
CA THR A 339 18.15 -25.44 2.93
C THR A 339 16.96 -24.67 2.35
N ILE A 340 17.19 -23.46 1.81
CA ILE A 340 16.14 -22.61 1.27
C ILE A 340 15.74 -23.10 -0.12
N ASN A 341 14.45 -23.40 -0.29
CA ASN A 341 13.89 -23.94 -1.52
C ASN A 341 12.79 -23.06 -2.13
N ASP A 342 12.37 -22.03 -1.42
CA ASP A 342 11.35 -21.07 -1.87
C ASP A 342 11.98 -19.72 -2.21
N GLU A 343 11.42 -19.08 -3.22
CA GLU A 343 11.88 -17.81 -3.76
C GLU A 343 11.87 -16.68 -2.74
N GLU A 344 10.78 -16.54 -2.00
CA GLU A 344 10.62 -15.40 -1.09
C GLU A 344 11.63 -15.44 0.06
N THR A 345 11.86 -16.62 0.65
CA THR A 345 12.90 -16.77 1.68
C THR A 345 14.27 -16.48 1.09
N PHE A 346 14.55 -16.93 -0.13
CA PHE A 346 15.81 -16.68 -0.81
C PHE A 346 16.01 -15.19 -1.12
N ASN A 347 14.97 -14.48 -1.56
CA ASN A 347 15.00 -13.05 -1.80
C ASN A 347 15.39 -12.28 -0.53
N PHE A 348 14.72 -12.55 0.61
CA PHE A 348 15.07 -11.87 1.86
C PHE A 348 16.45 -12.26 2.39
N ALA A 349 16.87 -13.49 2.20
CA ALA A 349 18.23 -13.92 2.52
C ALA A 349 19.27 -13.12 1.72
N THR A 350 19.07 -12.93 0.41
CA THR A 350 19.97 -12.14 -0.44
C THR A 350 19.96 -10.65 -0.06
N TYR A 351 18.82 -10.09 0.35
CA TYR A 351 18.78 -8.70 0.83
C TYR A 351 19.66 -8.50 2.06
N LEU A 352 19.63 -9.43 3.03
CA LEU A 352 20.49 -9.35 4.20
C LEU A 352 21.98 -9.51 3.84
N LEU A 353 22.29 -10.39 2.87
CA LEU A 353 23.66 -10.59 2.42
C LEU A 353 24.24 -9.36 1.71
N THR A 354 23.45 -8.69 0.86
CA THR A 354 23.89 -7.52 0.08
C THR A 354 24.17 -6.28 0.90
N GLU A 355 23.71 -6.22 2.14
CA GLU A 355 24.09 -5.17 3.10
C GLU A 355 25.52 -5.35 3.65
N THR A 356 26.20 -6.42 3.24
CA THR A 356 27.59 -6.70 3.61
C THR A 356 28.45 -6.85 2.38
N GLU A 357 29.78 -6.72 2.54
CA GLU A 357 30.73 -7.04 1.47
C GLU A 357 30.94 -8.57 1.37
N ASP A 358 31.37 -9.05 0.20
CA ASP A 358 31.75 -10.45 -0.05
C ASP A 358 30.59 -11.48 0.04
N PHE A 359 29.46 -11.18 -0.62
CA PHE A 359 28.30 -12.08 -0.71
C PHE A 359 28.29 -12.96 -1.99
N GLU A 360 29.19 -12.69 -2.92
CA GLU A 360 29.15 -13.29 -4.25
C GLU A 360 29.25 -14.81 -4.20
N GLU A 361 30.19 -15.33 -3.39
CA GLU A 361 30.38 -16.77 -3.23
C GLU A 361 29.18 -17.47 -2.56
N ASP A 362 28.40 -16.73 -1.78
CA ASP A 362 27.20 -17.23 -1.12
C ASP A 362 26.08 -17.47 -2.13
N VAL A 363 25.93 -16.59 -3.14
CA VAL A 363 24.83 -16.63 -4.12
C VAL A 363 25.20 -17.39 -5.40
N LEU A 364 26.49 -17.48 -5.72
CA LEU A 364 27.01 -18.11 -6.95
C LEU A 364 26.45 -19.54 -7.19
N PRO A 365 26.37 -20.44 -6.19
CA PRO A 365 25.82 -21.79 -6.40
C PRO A 365 24.36 -21.80 -6.85
N PHE A 366 23.60 -20.76 -6.53
CA PHE A 366 22.17 -20.67 -6.83
C PHE A 366 21.87 -20.21 -8.27
N THR A 367 22.87 -19.76 -9.03
CA THR A 367 22.73 -19.52 -10.47
C THR A 367 22.44 -20.82 -11.25
N ASP A 368 22.63 -21.98 -10.63
CA ASP A 368 22.35 -23.33 -11.18
C ASP A 368 21.16 -24.00 -10.49
N ASN A 369 20.38 -23.27 -9.67
CA ASN A 369 19.25 -23.83 -8.94
C ASN A 369 18.17 -24.36 -9.91
N ALA A 370 17.46 -25.43 -9.53
CA ALA A 370 16.37 -25.99 -10.33
C ALA A 370 15.19 -25.02 -10.52
N ASN A 371 14.91 -24.18 -9.49
CA ASN A 371 13.86 -23.17 -9.57
C ASN A 371 14.35 -21.93 -10.36
N PRO A 372 13.72 -21.57 -11.49
CA PRO A 372 14.11 -20.41 -12.29
C PRO A 372 14.04 -19.08 -11.53
N GLN A 373 13.11 -18.93 -10.60
CA GLN A 373 12.98 -17.70 -9.82
C GLN A 373 14.18 -17.51 -8.86
N ILE A 374 14.63 -18.60 -8.24
CA ILE A 374 15.85 -18.56 -7.41
C ILE A 374 17.08 -18.26 -8.28
N ARG A 375 17.19 -18.84 -9.51
CA ARG A 375 18.27 -18.48 -10.43
C ARG A 375 18.23 -17.00 -10.81
N SER A 376 17.03 -16.48 -11.13
CA SER A 376 16.83 -15.07 -11.45
C SER A 376 17.33 -14.18 -10.31
N THR A 377 16.88 -14.43 -9.07
CA THR A 377 17.34 -13.69 -7.89
C THR A 377 18.85 -13.80 -7.69
N ALA A 378 19.45 -14.97 -7.91
CA ALA A 378 20.90 -15.16 -7.79
C ALA A 378 21.67 -14.30 -8.83
N TYR A 379 21.26 -14.31 -10.10
CA TYR A 379 21.86 -13.48 -11.14
C TYR A 379 21.65 -11.98 -10.86
N TYR A 380 20.45 -11.58 -10.43
CA TYR A 380 20.17 -10.19 -10.05
C TYR A 380 21.08 -9.72 -8.89
N THR A 381 21.21 -10.56 -7.87
CA THR A 381 22.04 -10.26 -6.70
C THR A 381 23.51 -10.17 -7.09
N LEU A 382 24.01 -11.14 -7.89
CA LEU A 382 25.38 -11.12 -8.41
C LEU A 382 25.65 -9.88 -9.27
N GLY A 383 24.64 -9.43 -10.03
CA GLY A 383 24.69 -8.21 -10.85
C GLY A 383 24.84 -6.91 -10.04
N LYS A 384 24.46 -6.91 -8.76
CA LYS A 384 24.67 -5.76 -7.84
C LYS A 384 26.10 -5.68 -7.30
N SER A 385 26.89 -6.73 -7.45
CA SER A 385 28.26 -6.75 -6.94
C SER A 385 29.15 -5.76 -7.68
N LYS A 386 29.98 -5.05 -6.93
CA LYS A 386 31.08 -4.24 -7.47
C LYS A 386 32.17 -5.10 -8.15
N LYS A 387 32.15 -6.41 -7.88
CA LYS A 387 33.09 -7.40 -8.45
C LYS A 387 32.46 -8.22 -9.58
N LYS A 388 31.28 -7.83 -10.09
CA LYS A 388 30.49 -8.62 -11.07
C LYS A 388 31.26 -9.01 -12.30
N GLU A 389 32.26 -8.23 -12.77
CA GLU A 389 33.12 -8.56 -13.89
C GLU A 389 33.96 -9.84 -13.69
N GLN A 390 34.26 -10.18 -12.43
CA GLN A 390 35.01 -11.42 -12.10
C GLN A 390 34.18 -12.69 -12.35
N TYR A 391 32.85 -12.53 -12.40
CA TYR A 391 31.85 -13.58 -12.58
C TYR A 391 31.31 -13.63 -14.03
N LEU A 392 32.02 -13.01 -14.99
CA LEU A 392 31.55 -12.90 -16.37
C LEU A 392 31.26 -14.28 -17.01
N ASP A 393 32.02 -15.31 -16.68
CA ASP A 393 31.80 -16.67 -17.22
C ASP A 393 30.46 -17.25 -16.68
N THR A 394 30.04 -16.90 -15.46
CA THR A 394 28.72 -17.25 -14.90
C THR A 394 27.61 -16.54 -15.66
N PHE A 395 27.75 -15.26 -15.93
CA PHE A 395 26.78 -14.52 -16.74
C PHE A 395 26.68 -15.02 -18.17
N ILE A 396 27.84 -15.39 -18.79
CA ILE A 396 27.89 -16.02 -20.13
C ILE A 396 27.07 -17.32 -20.13
N LYS A 397 27.16 -18.12 -19.06
CA LYS A 397 26.33 -19.31 -18.91
C LYS A 397 24.85 -18.92 -18.82
N GLY A 398 24.52 -17.89 -18.06
CA GLY A 398 23.16 -17.37 -17.91
C GLY A 398 22.56 -16.83 -19.20
N LEU A 399 23.35 -16.29 -20.13
CA LEU A 399 22.88 -15.88 -21.46
C LEU A 399 22.43 -17.07 -22.36
N GLN A 400 22.66 -18.30 -21.93
CA GLN A 400 22.21 -19.50 -22.61
C GLN A 400 20.92 -20.09 -21.99
N GLU A 401 20.37 -19.46 -20.97
CA GLU A 401 19.14 -19.88 -20.31
C GLU A 401 17.97 -20.01 -21.28
N THR A 402 17.12 -20.99 -21.01
CA THR A 402 15.88 -21.21 -21.75
C THR A 402 14.69 -20.48 -21.18
N ASP A 403 14.71 -20.24 -19.89
CA ASP A 403 13.71 -19.44 -19.20
C ASP A 403 13.92 -17.95 -19.55
N THR A 404 12.88 -17.31 -20.05
CA THR A 404 12.93 -15.93 -20.55
C THR A 404 13.10 -14.91 -19.42
N GLY A 405 12.53 -15.17 -18.25
CA GLY A 405 12.67 -14.31 -17.07
C GLY A 405 14.12 -14.31 -16.56
N VAL A 406 14.73 -15.49 -16.44
CA VAL A 406 16.15 -15.60 -16.06
C VAL A 406 17.05 -14.93 -17.09
N LEU A 407 16.81 -15.18 -18.39
CA LEU A 407 17.59 -14.58 -19.46
C LEU A 407 17.51 -13.04 -19.43
N CYS A 408 16.33 -12.49 -19.22
CA CYS A 408 16.10 -11.06 -19.09
C CYS A 408 16.90 -10.48 -17.91
N THR A 409 16.83 -11.14 -16.74
CA THR A 409 17.56 -10.75 -15.54
C THR A 409 19.08 -10.78 -15.76
N VAL A 410 19.60 -11.79 -16.45
CA VAL A 410 21.03 -11.87 -16.80
C VAL A 410 21.46 -10.71 -17.68
N MET A 411 20.67 -10.35 -18.71
CA MET A 411 20.96 -9.20 -19.56
C MET A 411 20.93 -7.88 -18.79
N GLN A 412 20.03 -7.74 -17.81
CA GLN A 412 19.97 -6.58 -16.93
C GLN A 412 21.18 -6.52 -15.98
N ALA A 413 21.58 -7.66 -15.40
CA ALA A 413 22.75 -7.76 -14.53
C ALA A 413 24.06 -7.40 -15.24
N LEU A 414 24.15 -7.66 -16.54
CA LEU A 414 25.26 -7.28 -17.41
C LEU A 414 25.25 -5.80 -17.84
N SER A 415 24.33 -4.99 -17.32
CA SER A 415 24.38 -3.55 -17.55
C SER A 415 25.75 -3.01 -17.13
N GLU A 416 26.30 -2.09 -17.92
CA GLU A 416 27.62 -1.48 -17.69
C GLU A 416 28.84 -2.41 -17.91
N ILE A 417 28.63 -3.61 -18.44
CA ILE A 417 29.74 -4.51 -18.82
C ILE A 417 29.80 -4.63 -20.35
N ASP A 418 30.86 -4.07 -20.94
CA ASP A 418 31.09 -4.00 -22.40
C ASP A 418 32.26 -4.91 -22.78
N ASP A 419 32.14 -6.21 -22.43
CA ASP A 419 33.18 -7.22 -22.77
C ASP A 419 32.83 -7.90 -24.08
N GLU A 420 33.78 -7.93 -25.05
CA GLU A 420 33.59 -8.53 -26.39
C GLU A 420 33.20 -10.02 -26.32
N ARG A 421 33.54 -10.73 -25.24
CA ARG A 421 33.13 -12.12 -25.02
C ARG A 421 31.62 -12.32 -24.97
N LEU A 422 30.85 -11.27 -24.67
CA LEU A 422 29.37 -11.30 -24.59
C LEU A 422 28.72 -11.27 -25.98
N LEU A 423 29.39 -10.63 -26.96
CA LEU A 423 28.81 -10.37 -28.28
C LEU A 423 28.32 -11.61 -29.02
N PRO A 424 29.05 -12.76 -29.03
CA PRO A 424 28.56 -14.00 -29.67
C PRO A 424 27.25 -14.49 -29.09
N TYR A 425 27.04 -14.32 -27.80
CA TYR A 425 25.82 -14.74 -27.09
C TYR A 425 24.64 -13.79 -27.36
N TYR A 426 24.87 -12.48 -27.39
CA TYR A 426 23.87 -11.51 -27.82
C TYR A 426 23.40 -11.76 -29.26
N LYS A 427 24.32 -12.07 -30.18
CA LYS A 427 23.96 -12.46 -31.55
C LYS A 427 23.15 -13.77 -31.59
N ALA A 428 23.47 -14.72 -30.75
CA ALA A 428 22.70 -15.96 -30.64
C ALA A 428 21.27 -15.72 -30.12
N ILE A 429 21.11 -14.82 -29.12
CA ILE A 429 19.81 -14.43 -28.60
C ILE A 429 19.01 -13.70 -29.70
N ALA A 430 19.60 -12.76 -30.44
CA ALA A 430 18.93 -12.06 -31.54
C ALA A 430 18.37 -13.01 -32.59
N LYS A 431 19.07 -14.12 -32.87
CA LYS A 431 18.64 -15.16 -33.82
C LYS A 431 17.56 -16.08 -33.23
N ARG A 432 17.62 -16.34 -31.91
CA ARG A 432 16.67 -17.21 -31.18
C ARG A 432 15.29 -16.55 -31.06
N PHE A 433 15.24 -15.24 -30.96
CA PHE A 433 13.99 -14.47 -30.81
C PHE A 433 13.78 -13.58 -32.06
N PRO A 434 13.02 -14.06 -33.08
CA PRO A 434 12.72 -13.25 -34.26
C PRO A 434 11.78 -12.08 -33.97
N GLU A 435 10.91 -12.22 -32.97
CA GLU A 435 9.94 -11.24 -32.52
C GLU A 435 10.10 -10.98 -31.03
N GLU A 436 9.59 -9.85 -30.52
CA GLU A 436 9.64 -9.53 -29.09
C GLU A 436 8.92 -10.60 -28.28
N LYS A 437 9.52 -10.98 -27.19
CA LYS A 437 8.95 -11.89 -26.20
C LYS A 437 9.49 -11.54 -24.82
N ASP A 438 8.62 -11.32 -23.89
CA ASP A 438 8.96 -11.09 -22.48
C ASP A 438 10.06 -10.04 -22.28
N TYR A 439 10.05 -8.97 -23.09
CA TYR A 439 11.04 -7.88 -23.09
C TYR A 439 12.48 -8.31 -23.45
N ILE A 440 12.68 -9.48 -24.08
CA ILE A 440 14.02 -10.01 -24.44
C ILE A 440 14.71 -9.11 -25.46
N LEU A 441 14.03 -8.75 -26.56
CA LEU A 441 14.66 -7.94 -27.60
C LEU A 441 14.90 -6.51 -27.13
N SER A 442 14.01 -5.94 -26.33
CA SER A 442 14.17 -4.61 -25.74
C SER A 442 15.41 -4.54 -24.81
N ASN A 443 15.62 -5.57 -23.98
CA ASN A 443 16.82 -5.68 -23.15
C ASN A 443 18.08 -5.93 -23.99
N LEU A 444 17.98 -6.77 -25.03
CA LEU A 444 19.08 -7.07 -25.94
C LEU A 444 19.52 -5.83 -26.72
N GLU A 445 18.58 -4.99 -27.18
CA GLU A 445 18.89 -3.75 -27.88
C GLU A 445 19.73 -2.81 -27.01
N CYS A 446 19.38 -2.68 -25.73
CA CYS A 446 20.18 -1.93 -24.77
C CYS A 446 21.61 -2.48 -24.64
N ARG A 447 21.79 -3.81 -24.70
CA ARG A 447 23.13 -4.41 -24.60
C ARG A 447 23.93 -4.28 -25.90
N LEU A 448 23.28 -4.41 -27.06
CA LEU A 448 23.93 -4.26 -28.37
C LEU A 448 24.33 -2.81 -28.66
N ALA A 449 23.60 -1.86 -28.13
CA ALA A 449 23.89 -0.42 -28.32
C ALA A 449 25.30 -0.04 -27.82
N SER A 450 25.79 -0.66 -26.73
CA SER A 450 27.13 -0.39 -26.21
C SER A 450 28.22 -0.89 -27.17
N PHE A 451 27.92 -1.87 -28.05
CA PHE A 451 28.81 -2.34 -29.13
C PHE A 451 28.55 -1.64 -30.47
N GLY A 452 27.67 -0.63 -30.50
CA GLY A 452 27.30 0.09 -31.72
C GLY A 452 26.55 -0.76 -32.75
N LEU A 453 25.83 -1.79 -32.30
CA LEU A 453 25.06 -2.72 -33.12
C LEU A 453 23.55 -2.60 -32.88
N THR A 454 22.81 -2.82 -33.96
CA THR A 454 21.35 -3.04 -33.90
C THR A 454 21.05 -4.55 -33.84
N ILE A 455 19.82 -4.92 -33.48
CA ILE A 455 19.33 -6.29 -33.50
C ILE A 455 19.46 -6.89 -34.91
N GLU A 456 19.12 -6.11 -35.95
CA GLU A 456 19.21 -6.56 -37.35
C GLU A 456 20.67 -6.85 -37.79
N GLU A 457 21.62 -6.06 -37.34
CA GLU A 457 23.05 -6.29 -37.61
C GLU A 457 23.57 -7.51 -36.81
N ALA A 458 23.09 -7.69 -35.59
CA ALA A 458 23.42 -8.85 -34.76
C ALA A 458 22.89 -10.17 -35.33
N ARG A 459 21.79 -10.13 -36.10
CA ARG A 459 21.22 -11.30 -36.79
C ARG A 459 22.00 -11.76 -38.04
N LYS A 460 22.80 -10.87 -38.63
CA LYS A 460 23.68 -11.21 -39.78
C LYS A 460 24.89 -12.01 -39.29
#